data_05aedd2e7845dca5980b6356d0772865
#
_entry.id   05aedd2e7845dca5980b6356d0772865
#
_cell.length_a   1.000
_cell.length_b   1.000
_cell.length_c   1.000
_cell.angle_alpha   90.00
_cell.angle_beta   90.00
_cell.angle_gamma   90.00
#
_symmetry.space_group_name_H-M   'P 1'
#
loop_
_entity.id
_entity.type
_entity.pdbx_description
1 polymer ?
#
loop_
_entity_poly.entity_id
_entity_poly.type
_entity_poly.pdbx_seq_one_letter_code
_entity_poly.pdbx_strand_id
1 'polypeptide(L)'
;MADLAQAQSTGTSDFDSLNLTMPRRLLAPFLKAPDEHNMRVISGNAPLAALLRGHLVGLYGAAPAMSRQDAEAVIGPTLELAAAAVNSAVAENAASVHLALTSEIRRHIDAHIRSRHLTAEAIAAMFGISMRKLYYLFEPHGGLSRYIQEERLRRCRAELADPGRRHESIAEIADRYGFGHRKSFVRAFRRSFDMTPREMRAHAAHGRSQSLGHGENRTMWHWIRELR
;
A
#
# COMPACT_ATOMS: atom_id res chain seq x y z
N MET A 1 19.71 -4.12 -15.79
CA MET A 1 20.21 -3.30 -16.92
C MET A 1 21.27 -2.37 -16.34
N ALA A 2 22.42 -2.28 -16.94
CA ALA A 2 23.49 -1.38 -16.51
C ALA A 2 23.68 -0.26 -17.54
N ASP A 3 23.82 0.98 -17.07
CA ASP A 3 24.23 2.11 -17.89
C ASP A 3 25.74 2.19 -17.82
N LEU A 4 26.41 1.98 -18.95
CA LEU A 4 27.87 2.00 -19.05
C LEU A 4 28.48 3.37 -18.77
N ALA A 5 27.69 4.44 -18.77
CA ALA A 5 28.13 5.77 -18.33
C ALA A 5 28.26 5.87 -16.79
N GLN A 6 27.68 4.93 -16.07
CA GLN A 6 27.73 4.84 -14.60
C GLN A 6 28.24 3.44 -14.19
N ALA A 7 29.48 3.13 -14.49
CA ALA A 7 30.04 1.81 -14.25
C ALA A 7 30.08 1.46 -12.76
N GLN A 8 29.42 0.37 -12.39
CA GLN A 8 29.50 -0.28 -11.09
C GLN A 8 29.87 -1.75 -11.30
N SER A 9 30.80 -2.29 -10.52
CA SER A 9 31.16 -3.71 -10.58
C SER A 9 30.51 -4.47 -9.43
N THR A 10 29.78 -5.55 -9.76
CA THR A 10 29.33 -6.55 -8.78
C THR A 10 30.00 -7.87 -9.11
N GLY A 11 30.72 -8.46 -8.14
CA GLY A 11 31.33 -9.79 -8.28
C GLY A 11 30.35 -10.87 -7.81
N THR A 12 30.01 -11.82 -8.69
CA THR A 12 29.35 -13.07 -8.32
C THR A 12 30.09 -14.22 -8.97
N SER A 13 30.17 -15.37 -8.31
CA SER A 13 30.74 -16.61 -8.85
C SER A 13 29.62 -17.41 -9.55
N ASP A 14 29.97 -18.05 -10.67
CA ASP A 14 29.14 -19.00 -11.45
C ASP A 14 27.73 -18.54 -11.84
N PHE A 15 27.63 -17.79 -12.93
CA PHE A 15 26.35 -17.52 -13.56
C PHE A 15 26.46 -17.46 -15.09
N ASP A 16 25.46 -18.02 -15.77
CA ASP A 16 25.28 -17.81 -17.19
C ASP A 16 24.58 -16.48 -17.44
N SER A 17 25.21 -15.58 -18.19
CA SER A 17 24.63 -14.29 -18.53
C SER A 17 24.53 -14.09 -20.03
N LEU A 18 23.41 -13.55 -20.48
CA LEU A 18 23.22 -13.01 -21.81
C LEU A 18 23.16 -11.48 -21.71
N ASN A 19 24.14 -10.82 -22.34
CA ASN A 19 24.25 -9.38 -22.32
C ASN A 19 23.78 -8.77 -23.64
N LEU A 20 22.82 -7.87 -23.60
CA LEU A 20 22.39 -7.04 -24.71
C LEU A 20 22.91 -5.62 -24.53
N THR A 21 23.91 -5.23 -25.33
CA THR A 21 24.49 -3.90 -25.26
C THR A 21 23.99 -3.06 -26.44
N MET A 22 23.47 -1.87 -26.15
CA MET A 22 22.93 -0.97 -27.16
C MET A 22 23.16 0.51 -26.76
N PRO A 23 23.21 1.44 -27.72
CA PRO A 23 23.21 2.86 -27.41
C PRO A 23 21.93 3.26 -26.67
N ARG A 24 22.08 4.02 -25.57
CA ARG A 24 20.96 4.49 -24.74
C ARG A 24 19.86 5.17 -25.55
N ARG A 25 20.22 5.97 -26.57
CA ARG A 25 19.27 6.67 -27.45
C ARG A 25 18.26 5.76 -28.15
N LEU A 26 18.55 4.48 -28.28
CA LEU A 26 17.63 3.53 -28.93
C LEU A 26 16.53 3.05 -27.98
N LEU A 27 16.82 2.86 -26.70
CA LEU A 27 15.88 2.35 -25.71
C LEU A 27 15.17 3.49 -24.92
N ALA A 28 15.86 4.59 -24.65
CA ALA A 28 15.35 5.69 -23.83
C ALA A 28 13.98 6.25 -24.27
N PRO A 29 13.65 6.37 -25.56
CA PRO A 29 12.34 6.86 -26.01
C PRO A 29 11.16 5.98 -25.58
N PHE A 30 11.40 4.71 -25.31
CA PHE A 30 10.39 3.72 -24.90
C PHE A 30 10.28 3.58 -23.38
N LEU A 31 11.22 4.16 -22.60
CA LEU A 31 11.26 4.05 -21.15
C LEU A 31 10.50 5.20 -20.46
N LYS A 32 9.76 4.85 -19.42
CA LYS A 32 9.25 5.82 -18.44
C LYS A 32 10.39 6.12 -17.46
N ALA A 33 10.76 7.39 -17.32
CA ALA A 33 11.86 7.85 -16.46
C ALA A 33 13.21 7.14 -16.77
N PRO A 34 13.84 7.37 -17.94
CA PRO A 34 15.02 6.61 -18.40
C PRO A 34 16.22 6.66 -17.44
N ASP A 35 16.34 7.71 -16.62
CA ASP A 35 17.46 7.90 -15.68
C ASP A 35 17.32 7.09 -14.38
N GLU A 36 16.15 6.53 -14.11
CA GLU A 36 15.86 5.79 -12.87
C GLU A 36 16.12 4.28 -12.97
N HIS A 37 16.58 3.79 -14.12
CA HIS A 37 16.69 2.34 -14.37
C HIS A 37 18.10 1.75 -14.22
N ASN A 38 19.07 2.58 -13.81
CA ASN A 38 20.44 2.09 -13.64
C ASN A 38 20.53 1.01 -12.56
N MET A 39 21.25 -0.08 -12.85
CA MET A 39 21.45 -1.25 -11.95
C MET A 39 20.17 -1.87 -11.40
N ARG A 40 19.02 -1.61 -11.99
CA ARG A 40 17.75 -2.20 -11.55
C ARG A 40 17.70 -3.69 -11.88
N VAL A 41 17.37 -4.48 -10.88
CA VAL A 41 17.11 -5.91 -11.00
C VAL A 41 15.59 -6.13 -11.18
N ILE A 42 15.23 -6.90 -12.21
CA ILE A 42 13.86 -7.31 -12.47
C ILE A 42 13.76 -8.80 -12.14
N SER A 43 12.74 -9.20 -11.37
CA SER A 43 12.53 -10.61 -11.05
C SER A 43 12.39 -11.45 -12.32
N GLY A 44 13.13 -12.53 -12.42
CA GLY A 44 13.03 -13.47 -13.54
C GLY A 44 11.67 -14.17 -13.67
N ASN A 45 10.85 -14.11 -12.61
CA ASN A 45 9.49 -14.67 -12.59
C ASN A 45 8.42 -13.67 -13.08
N ALA A 46 8.77 -12.40 -13.29
CA ALA A 46 7.86 -11.45 -13.90
C ALA A 46 7.54 -11.87 -15.35
N PRO A 47 6.27 -11.96 -15.77
CA PRO A 47 5.88 -12.53 -17.07
C PRO A 47 6.59 -11.88 -18.26
N LEU A 48 6.69 -10.55 -18.28
CA LEU A 48 7.38 -9.83 -19.35
C LEU A 48 8.90 -10.02 -19.31
N ALA A 49 9.51 -10.17 -18.14
CA ALA A 49 10.93 -10.47 -18.01
C ALA A 49 11.24 -11.89 -18.51
N ALA A 50 10.38 -12.86 -18.18
CA ALA A 50 10.51 -14.22 -18.69
C ALA A 50 10.38 -14.29 -20.22
N LEU A 51 9.40 -13.55 -20.78
CA LEU A 51 9.21 -13.44 -22.23
C LEU A 51 10.43 -12.79 -22.91
N LEU A 52 10.94 -11.68 -22.38
CA LEU A 52 12.13 -11.00 -22.87
C LEU A 52 13.34 -11.94 -22.86
N ARG A 53 13.55 -12.67 -21.76
CA ARG A 53 14.65 -13.65 -21.67
C ARG A 53 14.54 -14.72 -22.75
N GLY A 54 13.35 -15.32 -22.92
CA GLY A 54 13.14 -16.32 -24.00
C GLY A 54 13.39 -15.76 -25.39
N HIS A 55 12.93 -14.52 -25.63
CA HIS A 55 13.19 -13.82 -26.90
C HIS A 55 14.68 -13.58 -27.12
N LEU A 56 15.44 -13.10 -26.15
CA LEU A 56 16.87 -12.84 -26.27
C LEU A 56 17.69 -14.14 -26.48
N VAL A 57 17.31 -15.23 -25.80
CA VAL A 57 17.94 -16.55 -26.00
C VAL A 57 17.68 -17.05 -27.42
N GLY A 58 16.43 -16.94 -27.89
CA GLY A 58 16.09 -17.30 -29.29
C GLY A 58 16.83 -16.43 -30.30
N LEU A 59 16.90 -15.13 -30.07
CA LEU A 59 17.62 -14.17 -30.91
C LEU A 59 19.12 -14.51 -30.97
N TYR A 60 19.74 -14.79 -29.81
CA TYR A 60 21.15 -15.20 -29.76
C TYR A 60 21.44 -16.46 -30.57
N GLY A 61 20.55 -17.46 -30.44
CA GLY A 61 20.70 -18.71 -31.24
C GLY A 61 20.49 -18.52 -32.74
N ALA A 62 19.60 -17.61 -33.16
CA ALA A 62 19.29 -17.35 -34.56
C ALA A 62 20.30 -16.38 -35.23
N ALA A 63 20.97 -15.51 -34.45
CA ALA A 63 21.81 -14.43 -34.94
C ALA A 63 22.87 -14.85 -35.99
N PRO A 64 23.58 -16.02 -35.89
CA PRO A 64 24.56 -16.43 -36.86
C PRO A 64 23.99 -16.71 -38.27
N ALA A 65 22.69 -17.03 -38.37
CA ALA A 65 22.01 -17.34 -39.63
C ALA A 65 21.18 -16.16 -40.17
N MET A 66 21.09 -15.05 -39.45
CA MET A 66 20.29 -13.88 -39.82
C MET A 66 20.95 -13.09 -40.94
N SER A 67 20.15 -12.70 -41.93
CA SER A 67 20.53 -11.64 -42.84
C SER A 67 20.52 -10.26 -42.16
N ARG A 68 21.16 -9.28 -42.79
CA ARG A 68 21.10 -7.88 -42.32
C ARG A 68 19.66 -7.37 -42.24
N GLN A 69 18.83 -7.73 -43.22
CA GLN A 69 17.43 -7.32 -43.25
C GLN A 69 16.63 -7.92 -42.08
N ASP A 70 16.86 -9.19 -41.73
CA ASP A 70 16.23 -9.85 -40.58
C ASP A 70 16.66 -9.21 -39.29
N ALA A 71 17.97 -8.91 -39.16
CA ALA A 71 18.49 -8.22 -37.95
C ALA A 71 17.88 -6.83 -37.79
N GLU A 72 17.74 -6.04 -38.84
CA GLU A 72 17.10 -4.73 -38.84
C GLU A 72 15.61 -4.83 -38.44
N ALA A 73 14.90 -5.85 -38.94
CA ALA A 73 13.47 -6.07 -38.65
C ALA A 73 13.20 -6.46 -37.19
N VAL A 74 14.14 -7.16 -36.53
CA VAL A 74 13.93 -7.65 -35.16
C VAL A 74 14.31 -6.64 -34.08
N ILE A 75 15.12 -5.62 -34.38
CA ILE A 75 15.60 -4.63 -33.39
C ILE A 75 14.45 -3.88 -32.78
N GLY A 76 13.52 -3.31 -33.55
CA GLY A 76 12.37 -2.55 -33.05
C GLY A 76 11.54 -3.34 -32.03
N PRO A 77 10.99 -4.49 -32.40
CA PRO A 77 10.24 -5.37 -31.49
C PRO A 77 11.02 -5.78 -30.24
N THR A 78 12.33 -6.01 -30.36
CA THR A 78 13.19 -6.31 -29.17
C THR A 78 13.28 -5.15 -28.22
N LEU A 79 13.42 -3.92 -28.71
CA LEU A 79 13.47 -2.71 -27.91
C LEU A 79 12.13 -2.45 -27.20
N GLU A 80 11.01 -2.63 -27.90
CA GLU A 80 9.67 -2.49 -27.34
C GLU A 80 9.42 -3.50 -26.22
N LEU A 81 9.78 -4.77 -26.45
CA LEU A 81 9.66 -5.82 -25.45
C LEU A 81 10.56 -5.55 -24.22
N ALA A 82 11.80 -5.12 -24.45
CA ALA A 82 12.72 -4.75 -23.38
C ALA A 82 12.16 -3.57 -22.55
N ALA A 83 11.64 -2.54 -23.22
CA ALA A 83 11.03 -1.40 -22.56
C ALA A 83 9.76 -1.78 -21.79
N ALA A 84 8.91 -2.65 -22.35
CA ALA A 84 7.72 -3.15 -21.68
C ALA A 84 8.08 -3.90 -20.39
N ALA A 85 9.09 -4.78 -20.42
CA ALA A 85 9.56 -5.50 -19.23
C ALA A 85 10.10 -4.55 -18.16
N VAL A 86 10.90 -3.55 -18.55
CA VAL A 86 11.45 -2.55 -17.62
C VAL A 86 10.35 -1.66 -17.02
N ASN A 87 9.44 -1.15 -17.84
CA ASN A 87 8.34 -0.28 -17.42
C ASN A 87 7.34 -1.00 -16.49
N SER A 88 7.06 -2.29 -16.76
CA SER A 88 6.20 -3.13 -15.91
C SER A 88 6.80 -3.30 -14.51
N ALA A 89 8.09 -3.63 -14.44
CA ALA A 89 8.79 -3.78 -13.17
C ALA A 89 8.83 -2.47 -12.36
N VAL A 90 8.85 -1.32 -13.02
CA VAL A 90 8.72 0.00 -12.35
C VAL A 90 7.35 0.14 -11.69
N ALA A 91 6.29 -0.19 -12.42
CA ALA A 91 4.93 -0.09 -11.92
C ALA A 91 4.68 -1.03 -10.73
N GLU A 92 5.13 -2.29 -10.82
CA GLU A 92 5.02 -3.28 -9.74
C GLU A 92 5.80 -2.87 -8.49
N ASN A 93 7.05 -2.42 -8.66
CA ASN A 93 7.85 -1.94 -7.53
C ASN A 93 7.26 -0.68 -6.88
N ALA A 94 6.77 0.27 -7.68
CA ALA A 94 6.11 1.45 -7.16
C ALA A 94 4.85 1.09 -6.37
N ALA A 95 4.02 0.18 -6.86
CA ALA A 95 2.84 -0.31 -6.16
C ALA A 95 3.20 -1.01 -4.84
N SER A 96 4.21 -1.88 -4.85
CA SER A 96 4.69 -2.58 -3.65
C SER A 96 5.25 -1.63 -2.61
N VAL A 97 6.05 -0.64 -3.03
CA VAL A 97 6.58 0.40 -2.14
C VAL A 97 5.45 1.27 -1.58
N HIS A 98 4.45 1.63 -2.40
CA HIS A 98 3.28 2.38 -1.94
C HIS A 98 2.48 1.59 -0.90
N LEU A 99 2.25 0.30 -1.13
CA LEU A 99 1.54 -0.56 -0.20
C LEU A 99 2.29 -0.71 1.13
N ALA A 100 3.60 -0.97 1.07
CA ALA A 100 4.45 -1.06 2.26
C ALA A 100 4.45 0.25 3.05
N LEU A 101 4.66 1.38 2.38
CA LEU A 101 4.65 2.72 3.01
C LEU A 101 3.29 3.05 3.63
N THR A 102 2.19 2.76 2.93
CA THR A 102 0.84 2.95 3.46
C THR A 102 0.62 2.11 4.71
N SER A 103 1.08 0.86 4.72
CA SER A 103 0.97 -0.05 5.86
C SER A 103 1.77 0.46 7.07
N GLU A 104 2.98 0.97 6.87
CA GLU A 104 3.79 1.57 7.93
C GLU A 104 3.14 2.84 8.51
N ILE A 105 2.63 3.72 7.65
CA ILE A 105 1.92 4.93 8.09
C ILE A 105 0.67 4.55 8.90
N ARG A 106 -0.10 3.55 8.47
CA ARG A 106 -1.27 3.06 9.21
C ARG A 106 -0.88 2.53 10.57
N ARG A 107 0.18 1.75 10.67
CA ARG A 107 0.72 1.24 11.94
C ARG A 107 1.13 2.38 12.87
N HIS A 108 1.78 3.41 12.33
CA HIS A 108 2.14 4.59 13.08
C HIS A 108 0.89 5.34 13.60
N ILE A 109 -0.13 5.53 12.75
CA ILE A 109 -1.41 6.13 13.13
C ILE A 109 -2.06 5.34 14.28
N ASP A 110 -2.11 4.02 14.16
CA ASP A 110 -2.68 3.14 15.18
C ASP A 110 -1.98 3.26 16.53
N ALA A 111 -0.65 3.28 16.52
CA ALA A 111 0.17 3.43 17.72
C ALA A 111 -0.02 4.80 18.40
N HIS A 112 -0.30 5.86 17.63
CA HIS A 112 -0.39 7.24 18.10
C HIS A 112 -1.80 7.81 18.02
N ILE A 113 -2.83 6.98 17.87
CA ILE A 113 -4.21 7.41 17.58
C ILE A 113 -4.81 8.36 18.62
N ARG A 114 -4.35 8.28 19.87
CA ARG A 114 -4.75 9.16 20.97
C ARG A 114 -4.01 10.50 21.00
N SER A 115 -2.93 10.61 20.25
CA SER A 115 -2.11 11.83 20.25
C SER A 115 -2.84 12.99 19.57
N ARG A 116 -2.83 14.16 20.22
CA ARG A 116 -3.31 15.40 19.61
C ARG A 116 -2.36 15.95 18.56
N HIS A 117 -1.10 15.50 18.57
CA HIS A 117 -0.06 15.87 17.62
C HIS A 117 -0.02 14.97 16.38
N LEU A 118 -0.98 14.06 16.25
CA LEU A 118 -1.10 13.22 15.04
C LEU A 118 -1.72 14.07 13.92
N THR A 119 -0.88 14.83 13.23
CA THR A 119 -1.25 15.71 12.12
C THR A 119 -0.64 15.19 10.81
N ALA A 120 -1.19 15.64 9.68
CA ALA A 120 -0.68 15.26 8.36
C ALA A 120 0.78 15.70 8.18
N GLU A 121 1.12 16.89 8.67
CA GLU A 121 2.47 17.46 8.61
C GLU A 121 3.46 16.61 9.42
N ALA A 122 3.07 16.22 10.64
CA ALA A 122 3.92 15.39 11.50
C ALA A 122 4.16 14.01 10.88
N ILE A 123 3.13 13.40 10.28
CA ILE A 123 3.25 12.12 9.58
C ILE A 123 4.15 12.26 8.35
N ALA A 124 3.91 13.28 7.51
CA ALA A 124 4.71 13.51 6.32
C ALA A 124 6.21 13.72 6.66
N ALA A 125 6.49 14.52 7.69
CA ALA A 125 7.84 14.77 8.18
C ALA A 125 8.52 13.48 8.70
N MET A 126 7.78 12.68 9.49
CA MET A 126 8.30 11.43 10.06
C MET A 126 8.71 10.42 8.98
N PHE A 127 7.90 10.29 7.94
CA PHE A 127 8.16 9.34 6.84
C PHE A 127 8.98 9.93 5.69
N GLY A 128 9.43 11.18 5.79
CA GLY A 128 10.24 11.85 4.78
C GLY A 128 9.54 11.99 3.42
N ILE A 129 8.22 12.15 3.43
CA ILE A 129 7.40 12.27 2.20
C ILE A 129 6.73 13.64 2.10
N SER A 130 6.40 14.04 0.87
CA SER A 130 5.63 15.25 0.66
C SER A 130 4.17 15.09 1.09
N MET A 131 3.50 16.20 1.46
CA MET A 131 2.06 16.23 1.74
C MET A 131 1.23 15.67 0.58
N ARG A 132 1.60 16.01 -0.66
CA ARG A 132 0.94 15.49 -1.87
C ARG A 132 1.01 13.96 -1.93
N LYS A 133 2.19 13.39 -1.62
CA LYS A 133 2.37 11.93 -1.59
C LYS A 133 1.52 11.29 -0.51
N LEU A 134 1.49 11.89 0.69
CA LEU A 134 0.68 11.40 1.81
C LEU A 134 -0.82 11.38 1.45
N TYR A 135 -1.35 12.47 0.88
CA TYR A 135 -2.75 12.53 0.45
C TYR A 135 -3.06 11.51 -0.65
N TYR A 136 -2.17 11.34 -1.62
CA TYR A 136 -2.31 10.32 -2.66
C TYR A 136 -2.42 8.90 -2.08
N LEU A 137 -1.57 8.55 -1.09
CA LEU A 137 -1.60 7.22 -0.45
C LEU A 137 -2.91 6.95 0.28
N PHE A 138 -3.59 7.98 0.80
CA PHE A 138 -4.84 7.85 1.55
C PHE A 138 -6.10 8.20 0.74
N GLU A 139 -5.98 8.54 -0.53
CA GLU A 139 -7.11 8.80 -1.42
C GLU A 139 -8.13 7.63 -1.46
N PRO A 140 -7.70 6.34 -1.57
CA PRO A 140 -8.62 5.20 -1.54
C PRO A 140 -9.39 5.06 -0.23
N HIS A 141 -8.92 5.69 0.85
CA HIS A 141 -9.54 5.70 2.17
C HIS A 141 -10.40 6.96 2.44
N GLY A 142 -10.68 7.75 1.40
CA GLY A 142 -11.41 9.02 1.53
C GLY A 142 -10.58 10.15 2.15
N GLY A 143 -9.24 10.02 2.14
CA GLY A 143 -8.29 10.97 2.67
C GLY A 143 -7.81 10.65 4.09
N LEU A 144 -6.62 11.15 4.43
CA LEU A 144 -5.94 10.88 5.70
C LEU A 144 -6.77 11.30 6.92
N SER A 145 -7.33 12.51 6.91
CA SER A 145 -8.11 13.04 8.04
C SER A 145 -9.34 12.20 8.32
N ARG A 146 -10.01 11.75 7.27
CA ARG A 146 -11.16 10.84 7.40
C ARG A 146 -10.74 9.50 7.96
N TYR A 147 -9.66 8.92 7.46
CA TYR A 147 -9.10 7.66 7.95
C TYR A 147 -8.80 7.74 9.46
N ILE A 148 -8.08 8.79 9.92
CA ILE A 148 -7.78 8.99 11.35
C ILE A 148 -9.06 9.14 12.17
N GLN A 149 -10.03 9.91 11.68
CA GLN A 149 -11.31 10.10 12.38
C GLN A 149 -12.10 8.80 12.53
N GLU A 150 -12.19 8.00 11.47
CA GLU A 150 -12.87 6.70 11.49
C GLU A 150 -12.18 5.72 12.43
N GLU A 151 -10.84 5.71 12.47
CA GLU A 151 -10.09 4.87 13.39
C GLU A 151 -10.31 5.28 14.85
N ARG A 152 -10.29 6.58 15.14
CA ARG A 152 -10.62 7.11 16.46
C ARG A 152 -12.04 6.71 16.90
N LEU A 153 -13.01 6.80 16.00
CA LEU A 153 -14.39 6.38 16.28
C LEU A 153 -14.50 4.86 16.53
N ARG A 154 -13.76 4.04 15.79
CA ARG A 154 -13.68 2.58 16.03
C ARG A 154 -13.13 2.26 17.42
N ARG A 155 -12.07 2.96 17.85
CA ARG A 155 -11.51 2.80 19.21
C ARG A 155 -12.49 3.25 20.29
N CYS A 156 -13.16 4.40 20.10
CA CYS A 156 -14.23 4.84 21.01
C CYS A 156 -15.35 3.79 21.12
N ARG A 157 -15.79 3.22 20.00
CA ARG A 157 -16.80 2.16 19.96
C ARG A 157 -16.36 0.95 20.77
N ALA A 158 -15.13 0.50 20.61
CA ALA A 158 -14.59 -0.64 21.34
C ALA A 158 -14.57 -0.37 22.87
N GLU A 159 -14.12 0.82 23.29
CA GLU A 159 -14.10 1.19 24.72
C GLU A 159 -15.53 1.37 25.30
N LEU A 160 -16.47 1.90 24.52
CA LEU A 160 -17.87 2.01 24.94
C LEU A 160 -18.56 0.66 25.10
N ALA A 161 -18.14 -0.32 24.31
CA ALA A 161 -18.64 -1.69 24.38
C ALA A 161 -17.96 -2.53 25.49
N ASP A 162 -16.83 -2.06 26.02
CA ASP A 162 -16.09 -2.76 27.08
C ASP A 162 -16.79 -2.62 28.44
N PRO A 163 -17.24 -3.70 29.04
CA PRO A 163 -17.87 -3.67 30.36
C PRO A 163 -16.94 -3.21 31.49
N GLY A 164 -15.64 -3.42 31.36
CA GLY A 164 -14.64 -2.97 32.33
C GLY A 164 -14.53 -1.45 32.42
N ARG A 165 -15.00 -0.74 31.39
CA ARG A 165 -14.94 0.72 31.27
C ARG A 165 -16.28 1.45 31.52
N ARG A 166 -17.25 0.77 32.16
CA ARG A 166 -18.56 1.36 32.44
C ARG A 166 -18.50 2.57 33.42
N HIS A 167 -17.48 2.62 34.23
CA HIS A 167 -17.24 3.71 35.16
C HIS A 167 -16.76 5.00 34.46
N GLU A 168 -16.21 4.90 33.27
CA GLU A 168 -15.76 6.03 32.47
C GLU A 168 -16.95 6.69 31.76
N SER A 169 -17.00 8.01 31.73
CA SER A 169 -18.03 8.75 31.02
C SER A 169 -17.82 8.68 29.52
N ILE A 170 -18.88 8.84 28.71
CA ILE A 170 -18.78 8.94 27.25
C ILE A 170 -17.90 10.12 26.83
N ALA A 171 -17.90 11.20 27.59
CA ALA A 171 -17.10 12.40 27.36
C ALA A 171 -15.60 12.09 27.52
N GLU A 172 -15.22 11.44 28.63
CA GLU A 172 -13.81 11.05 28.87
C GLU A 172 -13.26 10.14 27.77
N ILE A 173 -14.05 9.17 27.33
CA ILE A 173 -13.66 8.30 26.19
C ILE A 173 -13.48 9.13 24.92
N ALA A 174 -14.43 10.02 24.59
CA ALA A 174 -14.34 10.86 23.40
C ALA A 174 -13.11 11.80 23.45
N ASP A 175 -12.87 12.46 24.58
CA ASP A 175 -11.74 13.38 24.76
C ASP A 175 -10.39 12.68 24.63
N ARG A 176 -10.26 11.43 25.10
CA ARG A 176 -9.06 10.58 24.96
C ARG A 176 -8.66 10.38 23.51
N TYR A 177 -9.63 10.35 22.60
CA TYR A 177 -9.42 10.23 21.17
C TYR A 177 -9.48 11.56 20.41
N GLY A 178 -9.41 12.70 21.11
CA GLY A 178 -9.31 14.03 20.53
C GLY A 178 -10.64 14.64 20.05
N PHE A 179 -11.78 14.12 20.50
CA PHE A 179 -13.10 14.71 20.23
C PHE A 179 -13.46 15.75 21.26
N GLY A 180 -12.96 17.00 21.09
CA GLY A 180 -13.16 18.09 22.05
C GLY A 180 -14.61 18.61 22.14
N HIS A 181 -15.52 18.26 21.21
CA HIS A 181 -16.90 18.73 21.19
C HIS A 181 -17.90 17.57 21.17
N ARG A 182 -18.62 17.41 22.28
CA ARG A 182 -19.60 16.32 22.45
C ARG A 182 -20.63 16.23 21.33
N LYS A 183 -21.18 17.36 20.84
CA LYS A 183 -22.18 17.35 19.76
C LYS A 183 -21.59 16.82 18.45
N SER A 184 -20.36 17.23 18.13
CA SER A 184 -19.65 16.78 16.92
C SER A 184 -19.31 15.29 16.99
N PHE A 185 -18.86 14.80 18.15
CA PHE A 185 -18.60 13.39 18.41
C PHE A 185 -19.86 12.54 18.21
N VAL A 186 -20.97 12.88 18.87
CA VAL A 186 -22.23 12.13 18.78
C VAL A 186 -22.72 12.06 17.32
N ARG A 187 -22.64 13.17 16.58
CA ARG A 187 -23.01 13.22 15.16
C ARG A 187 -22.11 12.32 14.30
N ALA A 188 -20.80 12.41 14.49
CA ALA A 188 -19.84 11.58 13.76
C ALA A 188 -20.01 10.10 14.07
N PHE A 189 -20.17 9.76 15.34
CA PHE A 189 -20.40 8.39 15.81
C PHE A 189 -21.68 7.80 15.21
N ARG A 190 -22.80 8.53 15.29
CA ARG A 190 -24.08 8.09 14.71
C ARG A 190 -23.98 7.89 13.21
N ARG A 191 -23.26 8.76 12.49
CA ARG A 191 -23.04 8.62 11.04
C ARG A 191 -22.26 7.36 10.68
N SER A 192 -21.27 6.98 11.52
CA SER A 192 -20.39 5.84 11.26
C SER A 192 -21.00 4.50 11.70
N PHE A 193 -21.91 4.49 12.68
CA PHE A 193 -22.38 3.24 13.31
C PHE A 193 -23.91 3.14 13.40
N ASP A 194 -24.67 4.06 12.82
CA ASP A 194 -26.15 4.15 12.85
C ASP A 194 -26.78 4.13 14.25
N MET A 195 -25.95 4.40 15.27
CA MET A 195 -26.38 4.47 16.67
C MET A 195 -25.60 5.52 17.44
N THR A 196 -26.18 6.01 18.52
CA THR A 196 -25.50 6.96 19.44
C THR A 196 -24.51 6.23 20.37
N PRO A 197 -23.49 6.92 20.92
CA PRO A 197 -22.60 6.35 21.93
C PRO A 197 -23.33 5.80 23.15
N ARG A 198 -24.47 6.43 23.53
CA ARG A 198 -25.31 6.00 24.67
C ARG A 198 -26.04 4.68 24.35
N GLU A 199 -26.61 4.57 23.17
CA GLU A 199 -27.24 3.33 22.69
C GLU A 199 -26.23 2.20 22.60
N MET A 200 -25.02 2.44 22.04
CA MET A 200 -23.95 1.47 21.99
C MET A 200 -23.62 0.92 23.38
N ARG A 201 -23.46 1.80 24.37
CA ARG A 201 -23.18 1.42 25.76
C ARG A 201 -24.32 0.63 26.39
N ALA A 202 -25.57 1.02 26.11
CA ALA A 202 -26.75 0.31 26.60
C ALA A 202 -26.86 -1.09 26.00
N HIS A 203 -26.65 -1.23 24.68
CA HIS A 203 -26.63 -2.53 23.99
C HIS A 203 -25.56 -3.47 24.57
N ALA A 204 -24.34 -2.97 24.78
CA ALA A 204 -23.27 -3.74 25.40
C ALA A 204 -23.62 -4.19 26.84
N ALA A 205 -24.45 -3.43 27.54
CA ALA A 205 -24.97 -3.81 28.86
C ALA A 205 -26.02 -4.92 28.81
N HIS A 206 -26.95 -4.84 27.84
CA HIS A 206 -28.06 -5.80 27.70
C HIS A 206 -27.64 -7.11 27.05
N GLY A 207 -26.71 -7.11 26.12
CA GLY A 207 -26.19 -8.32 25.47
C GLY A 207 -25.59 -9.35 26.43
N ARG A 208 -25.19 -8.92 27.64
CA ARG A 208 -24.77 -9.81 28.73
C ARG A 208 -25.92 -10.38 29.56
N SER A 209 -26.99 -9.64 29.76
CA SER A 209 -28.16 -10.14 30.49
C SER A 209 -28.83 -11.30 29.76
N GLN A 210 -28.71 -11.31 28.43
CA GLN A 210 -29.29 -12.39 27.61
C GLN A 210 -28.35 -13.60 27.43
N SER A 211 -27.04 -13.44 27.62
CA SER A 211 -26.10 -14.58 27.54
C SER A 211 -26.04 -15.43 28.81
N LEU A 212 -26.66 -14.98 29.91
CA LEU A 212 -26.87 -15.75 31.14
C LEU A 212 -28.24 -16.45 31.18
N GLY A 213 -29.10 -16.25 30.19
CA GLY A 213 -30.39 -16.88 30.04
C GLY A 213 -30.58 -17.33 28.60
N HIS A 214 -30.38 -18.61 28.36
CA HIS A 214 -30.79 -19.42 27.19
C HIS A 214 -30.69 -18.81 25.77
N GLY A 215 -29.90 -19.48 24.97
CA GLY A 215 -30.14 -19.87 23.58
C GLY A 215 -30.56 -18.79 22.57
N GLU A 216 -29.79 -18.70 21.49
CA GLU A 216 -30.19 -18.13 20.21
C GLU A 216 -30.18 -16.60 20.04
N ASN A 217 -28.97 -16.04 19.90
CA ASN A 217 -28.78 -15.02 18.85
C ASN A 217 -27.31 -14.98 18.40
N ARG A 218 -26.90 -15.98 17.60
CA ARG A 218 -25.55 -16.15 17.06
C ARG A 218 -25.21 -15.17 15.94
N THR A 219 -26.16 -14.37 15.45
CA THR A 219 -26.03 -13.64 14.18
C THR A 219 -25.24 -12.34 14.30
N MET A 220 -25.33 -11.61 15.41
CA MET A 220 -24.67 -10.31 15.57
C MET A 220 -23.18 -10.41 15.96
N TRP A 221 -22.80 -11.44 16.72
CA TRP A 221 -21.40 -11.66 17.14
C TRP A 221 -20.56 -12.33 16.05
N HIS A 222 -21.16 -13.01 15.10
CA HIS A 222 -20.50 -13.55 13.91
C HIS A 222 -19.95 -12.42 13.03
N TRP A 223 -20.73 -11.38 12.78
CA TRP A 223 -20.32 -10.20 12.00
C TRP A 223 -19.17 -9.41 12.61
N ILE A 224 -19.02 -9.41 13.92
CA ILE A 224 -17.93 -8.71 14.61
C ILE A 224 -16.60 -9.47 14.49
N ARG A 225 -16.63 -10.77 14.28
CA ARG A 225 -15.45 -11.63 14.13
C ARG A 225 -14.89 -11.68 12.71
N GLU A 226 -15.70 -11.50 11.70
CA GLU A 226 -15.27 -11.56 10.29
C GLU A 226 -14.67 -10.26 9.76
N LEU A 227 -14.64 -9.20 10.55
CA LEU A 227 -13.99 -7.93 10.22
C LEU A 227 -12.57 -7.82 10.82
N ARG A 228 -11.82 -8.92 10.80
CA ARG A 228 -10.36 -8.89 11.04
C ARG A 228 -9.57 -8.71 9.76
#